data_a8fe3e0b7099f2bf785d80911454ecbc
#
_entry.id   a8fe3e0b7099f2bf785d80911454ecbc
#
_cell.length_a   1.000
_cell.length_b   1.000
_cell.length_c   1.000
_cell.angle_alpha   90.00
_cell.angle_beta   90.00
_cell.angle_gamma   90.00
#
_symmetry.space_group_name_H-M   'P 1'
#
loop_
_entity.id
_entity.type
_entity.pdbx_description
1 polymer ?
#
loop_
_entity_poly.entity_id
_entity_poly.type
_entity_poly.pdbx_seq_one_letter_code
_entity_poly.pdbx_strand_id
1 'polypeptide(L)'
;MKNIILFFIFLCFANSQPGEESEYVIIQGEHTQKINQSIDAVREECTESALNNAISGYILNYEIPEQSIQKIKNCLKTKLIEISVINESVVQTNFTVTVQAYILEESISKCL
;
A
#
# COMPACT_ATOMS: atom_id res chain seq x y z
N MET A 1 15.64 20.05 -21.42
CA MET A 1 15.22 19.58 -21.67
C MET A 1 15.35 18.93 -21.62
N LYS A 2 15.31 19.22 -21.41
CA LYS A 2 15.00 18.92 -21.29
C LYS A 2 14.89 18.48 -20.90
N ASN A 3 14.97 18.99 -20.61
CA ASN A 3 14.59 18.72 -20.38
C ASN A 3 14.46 18.64 -20.04
N ILE A 4 13.93 19.10 -19.38
CA ILE A 4 13.45 19.00 -19.19
C ILE A 4 13.20 19.03 -18.93
N ILE A 5 13.14 19.33 -18.56
CA ILE A 5 12.57 19.21 -18.50
C ILE A 5 12.37 19.08 -18.21
N LEU A 6 12.29 19.28 -17.83
CA LEU A 6 11.80 19.06 -17.70
C LEU A 6 11.71 18.95 -17.42
N PHE A 7 11.85 19.19 -17.31
CA PHE A 7 11.52 19.06 -17.09
C PHE A 7 11.30 19.21 -16.78
N PHE A 8 11.11 19.46 -16.24
CA PHE A 8 10.69 19.56 -16.05
C PHE A 8 10.41 19.76 -15.76
N ILE A 9 10.30 20.22 -15.40
CA ILE A 9 9.73 20.36 -15.24
C ILE A 9 9.65 20.43 -14.86
N PHE A 10 9.58 20.55 -14.57
CA PHE A 10 9.18 20.58 -14.28
C PHE A 10 9.07 20.82 -13.85
N LEU A 11 9.00 21.23 -13.46
CA LEU A 11 8.57 21.51 -13.12
C LEU A 11 8.39 21.71 -12.76
N CYS A 12 8.28 21.98 -12.53
CA CYS A 12 7.78 22.20 -12.30
C CYS A 12 7.67 22.23 -11.83
N PHE A 13 7.45 22.34 -11.46
CA PHE A 13 7.00 22.43 -11.00
C PHE A 13 6.90 22.59 -10.34
N ALA A 14 6.82 22.85 -10.09
CA ALA A 14 6.43 23.13 -9.46
C ALA A 14 6.47 23.27 -8.74
N ASN A 15 6.23 23.58 -8.41
CA ASN A 15 6.15 23.76 -7.78
C ASN A 15 5.96 23.81 -6.93
N SER A 16 5.94 23.78 -6.69
CA SER A 16 5.76 23.70 -5.77
C SER A 16 5.26 24.09 -4.77
N GLN A 17 4.63 23.76 -4.38
CA GLN A 17 3.92 24.07 -3.39
C GLN A 17 4.59 23.93 -2.22
N PRO A 18 4.79 24.83 -1.51
CA PRO A 18 5.58 24.76 -0.36
C PRO A 18 4.98 23.90 0.64
N GLY A 19 5.70 23.07 1.12
CA GLY A 19 5.57 22.47 2.37
C GLY A 19 4.32 21.86 2.73
N GLU A 20 3.27 22.29 2.24
CA GLU A 20 2.10 21.69 2.70
C GLU A 20 1.77 20.50 1.90
N GLU A 21 2.55 20.15 0.93
CA GLU A 21 2.26 18.95 0.25
C GLU A 21 2.81 17.80 1.00
N SER A 22 1.97 16.86 1.35
CA SER A 22 2.40 15.64 1.97
C SER A 22 2.85 14.68 0.92
N GLU A 23 3.88 13.91 1.24
CA GLU A 23 4.35 12.89 0.34
C GLU A 23 3.52 11.64 0.52
N TYR A 24 3.27 10.98 -0.60
CA TYR A 24 2.60 9.70 -0.58
C TYR A 24 3.64 8.60 -0.60
N VAL A 25 3.37 7.55 0.14
CA VAL A 25 4.17 6.34 0.13
C VAL A 25 3.35 5.26 -0.54
N ILE A 26 3.96 4.53 -1.46
CA ILE A 26 3.30 3.42 -2.14
C ILE A 26 3.68 2.15 -1.41
N ILE A 27 2.68 1.39 -0.99
CA ILE A 27 2.93 0.12 -0.35
C ILE A 27 2.32 -0.98 -1.19
N GLN A 28 2.95 -2.15 -1.17
CA GLN A 28 2.50 -3.31 -1.93
C GLN A 28 2.57 -4.53 -1.04
N GLY A 29 1.63 -5.43 -1.26
CA GLY A 29 1.62 -6.69 -0.55
C GLY A 29 1.08 -7.78 -1.43
N GLU A 30 1.46 -9.00 -1.12
CA GLU A 30 1.09 -10.15 -1.93
C GLU A 30 0.64 -11.27 -1.01
N HIS A 31 -0.30 -12.07 -1.50
CA HIS A 31 -0.75 -13.25 -0.75
C HIS A 31 -1.18 -14.33 -1.72
N THR A 32 -0.88 -15.56 -1.34
CA THR A 32 -1.26 -16.75 -2.10
C THR A 32 -2.04 -17.67 -1.19
N GLN A 33 -3.15 -18.20 -1.68
CA GLN A 33 -3.91 -19.18 -0.92
C GLN A 33 -4.59 -20.16 -1.86
N LYS A 34 -5.00 -21.30 -1.30
CA LYS A 34 -5.68 -22.31 -2.08
C LYS A 34 -7.09 -21.89 -2.43
N ILE A 35 -7.51 -22.31 -3.61
CA ILE A 35 -8.89 -22.11 -4.04
C ILE A 35 -9.70 -23.25 -3.49
N ASN A 36 -10.36 -23.03 -2.35
CA ASN A 36 -11.14 -24.04 -1.67
C ASN A 36 -12.60 -23.64 -1.53
N GLN A 37 -13.00 -22.60 -2.24
CA GLN A 37 -14.37 -22.13 -2.23
C GLN A 37 -14.56 -21.35 -3.52
N SER A 38 -15.63 -20.56 -3.62
CA SER A 38 -15.86 -19.80 -4.85
C SER A 38 -14.69 -18.86 -5.10
N ILE A 39 -14.44 -18.62 -6.39
CA ILE A 39 -13.31 -17.74 -6.73
C ILE A 39 -13.52 -16.33 -6.20
N ASP A 40 -14.76 -15.89 -6.13
CA ASP A 40 -15.02 -14.55 -5.60
C ASP A 40 -14.70 -14.47 -4.13
N ALA A 41 -15.03 -15.50 -3.36
CA ALA A 41 -14.72 -15.51 -1.94
C ALA A 41 -13.20 -15.58 -1.72
N VAL A 42 -12.52 -16.43 -2.51
CA VAL A 42 -11.07 -16.54 -2.40
C VAL A 42 -10.41 -15.21 -2.75
N ARG A 43 -10.90 -14.55 -3.80
CA ARG A 43 -10.34 -13.27 -4.21
C ARG A 43 -10.47 -12.24 -3.09
N GLU A 44 -11.62 -12.21 -2.44
CA GLU A 44 -11.83 -11.23 -1.38
C GLU A 44 -10.92 -11.48 -0.20
N GLU A 45 -10.81 -12.74 0.23
CA GLU A 45 -9.95 -13.07 1.35
C GLU A 45 -8.48 -12.84 1.02
N CYS A 46 -8.09 -13.21 -0.19
CA CYS A 46 -6.71 -13.10 -0.61
C CYS A 46 -6.31 -11.63 -0.73
N THR A 47 -7.21 -10.81 -1.24
CA THR A 47 -6.94 -9.38 -1.38
C THR A 47 -6.78 -8.74 0.00
N GLU A 48 -7.63 -9.12 0.95
CA GLU A 48 -7.53 -8.58 2.30
C GLU A 48 -6.21 -8.99 2.96
N SER A 49 -5.80 -10.24 2.76
CA SER A 49 -4.54 -10.71 3.32
C SER A 49 -3.34 -10.01 2.68
N ALA A 50 -3.41 -9.79 1.36
CA ALA A 50 -2.34 -9.07 0.67
C ALA A 50 -2.24 -7.64 1.18
N LEU A 51 -3.38 -7.00 1.43
CA LEU A 51 -3.38 -5.64 1.96
C LEU A 51 -2.75 -5.61 3.35
N ASN A 52 -3.10 -6.58 4.19
CA ASN A 52 -2.50 -6.67 5.51
C ASN A 52 -0.99 -6.89 5.43
N ASN A 53 -0.55 -7.67 4.45
CA ASN A 53 0.88 -7.88 4.25
C ASN A 53 1.58 -6.60 3.81
N ALA A 54 0.91 -5.79 2.99
CA ALA A 54 1.47 -4.52 2.57
C ALA A 54 1.69 -3.61 3.78
N ILE A 55 0.71 -3.55 4.66
CA ILE A 55 0.81 -2.72 5.86
C ILE A 55 1.91 -3.25 6.77
N SER A 56 1.96 -4.58 6.96
CA SER A 56 2.97 -5.18 7.81
C SER A 56 4.38 -4.87 7.31
N GLY A 57 4.58 -4.94 5.99
CA GLY A 57 5.88 -4.62 5.42
C GLY A 57 6.25 -3.16 5.64
N TYR A 58 5.25 -2.28 5.56
CA TYR A 58 5.51 -0.86 5.73
C TYR A 58 5.93 -0.53 7.16
N ILE A 59 5.26 -1.11 8.17
CA ILE A 59 5.56 -0.76 9.54
C ILE A 59 6.88 -1.35 10.02
N LEU A 60 7.49 -2.27 9.25
CA LEU A 60 8.82 -2.76 9.59
C LEU A 60 9.87 -1.67 9.54
N ASN A 61 9.56 -0.57 8.86
CA ASN A 61 10.49 0.56 8.80
C ASN A 61 10.50 1.38 10.08
N TYR A 62 9.66 1.03 11.04
CA TYR A 62 9.53 1.80 12.28
C TYR A 62 9.74 0.87 13.46
N GLU A 63 10.26 1.42 14.56
CA GLU A 63 10.43 0.66 15.77
C GLU A 63 9.15 0.76 16.57
N ILE A 64 8.34 -0.27 16.48
CA ILE A 64 7.04 -0.29 17.12
C ILE A 64 7.01 -1.40 18.15
N PRO A 65 6.62 -1.09 19.40
CA PRO A 65 6.49 -2.13 20.40
C PRO A 65 5.50 -3.19 19.97
N GLU A 66 5.81 -4.44 20.26
CA GLU A 66 5.01 -5.54 19.77
C GLU A 66 3.54 -5.42 20.17
N GLN A 67 3.29 -4.95 21.38
CA GLN A 67 1.93 -4.84 21.87
C GLN A 67 1.14 -3.76 21.15
N SER A 68 1.81 -2.86 20.43
CA SER A 68 1.14 -1.79 19.69
C SER A 68 0.95 -2.09 18.22
N ILE A 69 1.52 -3.17 17.72
CA ILE A 69 1.55 -3.43 16.29
C ILE A 69 0.15 -3.54 15.72
N GLN A 70 -0.72 -4.33 16.38
CA GLN A 70 -2.06 -4.55 15.83
C GLN A 70 -2.86 -3.27 15.81
N LYS A 71 -2.74 -2.46 16.85
CA LYS A 71 -3.45 -1.19 16.92
C LYS A 71 -3.01 -0.25 15.81
N ILE A 72 -1.70 -0.20 15.56
CA ILE A 72 -1.17 0.67 14.53
C ILE A 72 -1.57 0.18 13.15
N LYS A 73 -1.54 -1.14 12.94
CA LYS A 73 -1.98 -1.69 11.67
C LYS A 73 -3.45 -1.34 11.39
N ASN A 74 -4.29 -1.45 12.40
CA ASN A 74 -5.70 -1.10 12.23
C ASN A 74 -5.86 0.38 11.91
N CYS A 75 -5.08 1.22 12.55
CA CYS A 75 -5.13 2.65 12.30
C CYS A 75 -4.70 2.96 10.86
N LEU A 76 -3.58 2.40 10.43
CA LEU A 76 -3.07 2.65 9.10
C LEU A 76 -4.03 2.17 8.03
N LYS A 77 -4.73 1.07 8.30
CA LYS A 77 -5.67 0.54 7.33
C LYS A 77 -6.75 1.56 6.98
N THR A 78 -7.13 2.40 7.94
CA THR A 78 -8.14 3.42 7.69
C THR A 78 -7.58 4.63 6.94
N LYS A 79 -6.26 4.70 6.78
CA LYS A 79 -5.63 5.84 6.13
C LYS A 79 -5.20 5.54 4.70
N LEU A 80 -5.43 4.31 4.23
CA LEU A 80 -5.03 3.94 2.88
C LEU A 80 -5.94 4.59 1.87
N ILE A 81 -5.37 4.98 0.73
CA ILE A 81 -6.13 5.54 -0.36
C ILE A 81 -5.72 4.86 -1.65
N GLU A 82 -6.65 4.85 -2.60
CA GLU A 82 -6.42 4.30 -3.93
C GLU A 82 -5.90 2.87 -3.89
N ILE A 83 -6.59 2.04 -3.11
CA ILE A 83 -6.25 0.62 -3.04
C ILE A 83 -6.62 -0.02 -4.37
N SER A 84 -5.67 -0.75 -4.96
CA SER A 84 -5.92 -1.42 -6.22
C SER A 84 -5.23 -2.76 -6.26
N VAL A 85 -5.84 -3.69 -7.00
CA VAL A 85 -5.23 -4.98 -7.30
C VAL A 85 -4.42 -4.78 -8.57
N ILE A 86 -3.11 -4.98 -8.48
CA ILE A 86 -2.25 -4.76 -9.63
C ILE A 86 -1.87 -6.06 -10.32
N ASN A 87 -2.13 -7.19 -9.69
CA ASN A 87 -1.84 -8.46 -10.33
C ASN A 87 -2.66 -9.56 -9.68
N GLU A 88 -3.19 -10.45 -10.50
CA GLU A 88 -3.85 -11.67 -10.04
C GLU A 88 -3.36 -12.81 -10.91
N SER A 89 -3.16 -13.98 -10.31
CA SER A 89 -2.79 -15.15 -11.08
C SER A 89 -3.31 -16.39 -10.39
N VAL A 90 -3.55 -17.42 -11.20
CA VAL A 90 -3.96 -18.73 -10.71
C VAL A 90 -2.96 -19.72 -11.27
N VAL A 91 -2.32 -20.48 -10.37
CA VAL A 91 -1.40 -21.54 -10.76
C VAL A 91 -1.89 -22.79 -10.07
N GLN A 92 -2.38 -23.73 -10.88
CA GLN A 92 -3.00 -24.94 -10.35
C GLN A 92 -4.17 -24.56 -9.45
N THR A 93 -4.13 -24.90 -8.16
CA THR A 93 -5.21 -24.57 -7.25
C THR A 93 -4.89 -23.40 -6.33
N ASN A 94 -3.85 -22.65 -6.67
CA ASN A 94 -3.43 -21.52 -5.84
C ASN A 94 -3.77 -20.21 -6.52
N PHE A 95 -4.32 -19.31 -5.75
CA PHE A 95 -4.67 -17.96 -6.20
C PHE A 95 -3.71 -16.98 -5.54
N THR A 96 -3.09 -16.12 -6.35
CA THR A 96 -2.15 -15.12 -5.87
C THR A 96 -2.64 -13.75 -6.29
N VAL A 97 -2.61 -12.81 -5.34
CA VAL A 97 -2.98 -11.44 -5.64
C VAL A 97 -1.93 -10.50 -5.08
N THR A 98 -1.65 -9.45 -5.81
CA THR A 98 -0.77 -8.37 -5.38
C THR A 98 -1.59 -7.10 -5.33
N VAL A 99 -1.57 -6.42 -4.21
CA VAL A 99 -2.30 -5.16 -4.05
C VAL A 99 -1.32 -4.03 -3.86
N GLN A 100 -1.77 -2.85 -4.22
CA GLN A 100 -1.00 -1.63 -4.04
C GLN A 100 -1.92 -0.59 -3.43
N ALA A 101 -1.38 0.23 -2.55
CA ALA A 101 -2.13 1.30 -1.95
C ALA A 101 -1.20 2.47 -1.69
N TYR A 102 -1.79 3.63 -1.49
CA TYR A 102 -1.05 4.83 -1.15
C TYR A 102 -1.39 5.23 0.27
N ILE A 103 -0.42 5.83 0.95
CA ILE A 103 -0.64 6.35 2.28
C ILE A 103 0.14 7.66 2.39
N LEU A 104 -0.48 8.67 2.98
CA LEU A 104 0.22 9.91 3.24
C LEU A 104 1.21 9.69 4.37
N GLU A 105 2.43 10.15 4.16
CA GLU A 105 3.47 9.92 5.15
C GLU A 105 3.11 10.52 6.50
N GLU A 106 2.44 11.66 6.49
CA GLU A 106 2.05 12.27 7.76
C GLU A 106 1.02 11.44 8.50
N SER A 107 0.32 10.56 7.80
CA SER A 107 -0.70 9.73 8.47
C SER A 107 -0.11 8.74 9.44
N ILE A 108 1.12 8.28 9.19
CA ILE A 108 1.70 7.29 10.08
C ILE A 108 1.98 7.89 11.45
N SER A 109 2.40 9.16 11.48
CA SER A 109 2.66 9.78 12.77
C SER A 109 1.38 9.95 13.58
N LYS A 110 0.25 10.01 12.92
CA LYS A 110 -1.03 10.10 13.61
C LYS A 110 -1.44 8.76 14.20
N CYS A 111 -0.91 7.67 13.69
CA CYS A 111 -1.21 6.35 14.19
C CYS A 111 -0.21 5.91 15.26
N LEU A 112 0.97 6.52 15.28
CA LEU A 112 1.97 6.21 16.27
C LEU A 112 1.70 6.99 17.56
#